data_5eda726cb05e6a99b68b37589755eb2a
#
_entry.id   5eda726cb05e6a99b68b37589755eb2a
#
_cell.length_a   1.000
_cell.length_b   1.000
_cell.length_c   1.000
_cell.angle_alpha   90.00
_cell.angle_beta   90.00
_cell.angle_gamma   90.00
#
_symmetry.space_group_name_H-M   'P 1'
#
loop_
_entity.id
_entity.type
_entity.pdbx_description
1 polymer ?
#
loop_
_entity_poly.entity_id
_entity_poly.type
_entity_poly.pdbx_seq_one_letter_code
_entity_poly.pdbx_strand_id
1 'polypeptide(L)'
;ENKRKWHESLRRVFDIMIEDILIQSRRNLNSLEKKDVKTVRSQDHPVINFSDSLQKDVKEIKLFLFERMYRHWKVNRIRFRTSRLVEDMFGIFFANPDMLPEEWGKIASAGDETHRARVIADYIAGMTDQYALMEYRKLSNDETFHF
;
A
#
# COMPACT_ATOMS: atom_id res chain seq x y z
N GLU A 1 -16.06 -16.08 25.45
CA GLU A 1 -17.06 -15.00 25.55
C GLU A 1 -16.52 -13.66 25.04
N ASN A 2 -15.34 -13.22 25.48
CA ASN A 2 -14.74 -11.94 25.07
C ASN A 2 -14.47 -11.86 23.55
N LYS A 3 -13.96 -12.93 22.93
CA LYS A 3 -13.63 -12.94 21.49
C LYS A 3 -14.86 -12.71 20.61
N ARG A 4 -16.01 -13.28 20.98
CA ARG A 4 -17.28 -13.08 20.27
C ARG A 4 -17.78 -11.64 20.37
N LYS A 5 -17.67 -11.02 21.57
CA LYS A 5 -18.04 -9.61 21.78
C LYS A 5 -17.20 -8.66 20.93
N TRP A 6 -15.88 -8.92 20.81
CA TRP A 6 -14.99 -8.15 19.96
C TRP A 6 -15.37 -8.22 18.47
N HIS A 7 -15.64 -9.42 17.96
CA HIS A 7 -16.07 -9.58 16.56
C HIS A 7 -17.40 -8.89 16.29
N GLU A 8 -18.35 -8.98 17.24
CA GLU A 8 -19.64 -8.32 17.11
C GLU A 8 -19.51 -6.78 17.11
N SER A 9 -18.70 -6.25 18.02
CA SER A 9 -18.43 -4.80 18.07
C SER A 9 -17.77 -4.31 16.77
N LEU A 10 -16.80 -5.06 16.25
CA LEU A 10 -16.11 -4.72 15.01
C LEU A 10 -17.08 -4.72 13.82
N ARG A 11 -17.97 -5.73 13.75
CA ARG A 11 -19.01 -5.80 12.72
C ARG A 11 -19.90 -4.58 12.74
N ARG A 12 -20.38 -4.18 13.93
CA ARG A 12 -21.20 -2.97 14.08
C ARG A 12 -20.50 -1.71 13.63
N VAL A 13 -19.20 -1.56 13.91
CA VAL A 13 -18.42 -0.42 13.43
C VAL A 13 -18.40 -0.39 11.90
N PHE A 14 -18.16 -1.53 11.24
CA PHE A 14 -18.21 -1.60 9.79
C PHE A 14 -19.60 -1.33 9.22
N ASP A 15 -20.65 -1.85 9.84
CA ASP A 15 -22.02 -1.61 9.40
C ASP A 15 -22.35 -0.11 9.44
N ILE A 16 -21.99 0.58 10.53
CA ILE A 16 -22.18 2.04 10.67
C ILE A 16 -21.39 2.79 9.59
N MET A 17 -20.13 2.41 9.35
CA MET A 17 -19.30 3.06 8.33
C MET A 17 -19.86 2.88 6.92
N ILE A 18 -20.33 1.67 6.58
CA ILE A 18 -20.92 1.37 5.28
C ILE A 18 -22.24 2.14 5.10
N GLU A 19 -23.11 2.13 6.11
CA GLU A 19 -24.38 2.84 6.04
C GLU A 19 -24.18 4.35 5.88
N ASP A 20 -23.31 4.95 6.68
CA ASP A 20 -23.02 6.38 6.61
C ASP A 20 -22.46 6.81 5.26
N ILE A 21 -21.44 6.11 4.74
CA ILE A 21 -20.85 6.44 3.44
C ILE A 21 -21.86 6.32 2.31
N LEU A 22 -22.74 5.33 2.35
CA LEU A 22 -23.77 5.14 1.34
C LEU A 22 -24.83 6.28 1.40
N ILE A 23 -25.30 6.63 2.60
CA ILE A 23 -26.27 7.70 2.79
C ILE A 23 -25.67 9.04 2.38
N GLN A 24 -24.47 9.37 2.89
CA GLN A 24 -23.84 10.65 2.61
C GLN A 24 -23.47 10.81 1.13
N SER A 25 -22.88 9.78 0.52
CA SER A 25 -22.53 9.82 -0.91
C SER A 25 -23.76 9.91 -1.81
N ARG A 26 -24.86 9.26 -1.43
CA ARG A 26 -26.14 9.39 -2.15
C ARG A 26 -26.69 10.81 -2.07
N ARG A 27 -26.59 11.46 -0.89
CA ARG A 27 -26.96 12.87 -0.73
C ARG A 27 -26.10 13.76 -1.62
N ASN A 28 -24.79 13.59 -1.61
CA ASN A 28 -23.86 14.37 -2.42
C ASN A 28 -24.14 14.20 -3.93
N LEU A 29 -24.34 12.95 -4.38
CA LEU A 29 -24.68 12.68 -5.77
C LEU A 29 -26.02 13.29 -6.19
N ASN A 30 -26.99 13.33 -5.28
CA ASN A 30 -28.30 13.93 -5.57
C ASN A 30 -28.27 15.47 -5.62
N SER A 31 -27.27 16.11 -5.01
CA SER A 31 -27.09 17.57 -5.08
C SER A 31 -26.41 18.03 -6.37
N LEU A 32 -25.84 17.11 -7.18
CA LEU A 32 -25.21 17.45 -8.45
C LEU A 32 -26.28 17.76 -9.51
N GLU A 33 -26.07 18.81 -10.30
CA GLU A 33 -26.94 19.17 -11.43
C GLU A 33 -27.06 18.06 -12.48
N LYS A 34 -25.92 17.39 -12.75
CA LYS A 34 -25.84 16.24 -13.67
C LYS A 34 -25.12 15.09 -12.98
N LYS A 35 -25.66 13.88 -13.14
CA LYS A 35 -25.08 12.65 -12.58
C LYS A 35 -24.19 11.96 -13.61
N ASP A 36 -23.23 12.68 -14.16
CA ASP A 36 -22.26 12.15 -15.11
C ASP A 36 -20.83 12.20 -14.54
N VAL A 37 -19.93 11.47 -15.19
CA VAL A 37 -18.54 11.33 -14.77
C VAL A 37 -17.78 12.65 -14.82
N LYS A 38 -18.13 13.53 -15.78
CA LYS A 38 -17.48 14.85 -15.92
C LYS A 38 -17.80 15.72 -14.73
N THR A 39 -19.09 15.81 -14.36
CA THR A 39 -19.56 16.60 -13.23
C THR A 39 -18.96 16.10 -11.92
N VAL A 40 -18.88 14.78 -11.70
CA VAL A 40 -18.23 14.21 -10.50
C VAL A 40 -16.74 14.56 -10.46
N ARG A 41 -16.02 14.47 -11.59
CA ARG A 41 -14.57 14.78 -11.66
C ARG A 41 -14.25 16.27 -11.55
N SER A 42 -15.19 17.16 -11.87
CA SER A 42 -15.01 18.60 -11.78
C SER A 42 -15.27 19.17 -10.38
N GLN A 43 -15.72 18.34 -9.43
CA GLN A 43 -15.90 18.80 -8.06
C GLN A 43 -14.54 19.04 -7.40
N ASP A 44 -14.46 20.08 -6.58
CA ASP A 44 -13.29 20.44 -5.76
C ASP A 44 -13.14 19.58 -4.50
N HIS A 45 -14.15 18.77 -4.19
CA HIS A 45 -14.18 17.88 -3.03
C HIS A 45 -14.70 16.49 -3.41
N PRO A 46 -14.34 15.45 -2.64
CA PRO A 46 -14.81 14.08 -2.90
C PRO A 46 -16.33 13.97 -2.76
N VAL A 47 -16.99 13.49 -3.81
CA VAL A 47 -18.43 13.22 -3.80
C VAL A 47 -18.77 12.00 -2.96
N ILE A 48 -17.85 11.02 -2.95
CA ILE A 48 -17.96 9.79 -2.13
C ILE A 48 -17.16 10.03 -0.85
N ASN A 49 -17.85 10.26 0.25
CA ASN A 49 -17.21 10.50 1.56
C ASN A 49 -18.15 10.11 2.71
N PHE A 50 -17.58 10.04 3.89
CA PHE A 50 -18.34 9.94 5.14
C PHE A 50 -19.00 11.29 5.51
N SER A 51 -20.01 11.23 6.36
CA SER A 51 -20.50 12.43 7.03
C SER A 51 -19.38 13.08 7.87
N ASP A 52 -19.49 14.38 8.12
CA ASP A 52 -18.50 15.11 8.93
C ASP A 52 -18.33 14.53 10.33
N SER A 53 -19.41 14.01 10.92
CA SER A 53 -19.37 13.34 12.22
C SER A 53 -18.52 12.09 12.17
N LEU A 54 -18.83 11.18 11.24
CA LEU A 54 -18.11 9.91 11.14
C LEU A 54 -16.67 10.10 10.64
N GLN A 55 -16.42 11.11 9.83
CA GLN A 55 -15.07 11.44 9.37
C GLN A 55 -14.14 11.81 10.53
N LYS A 56 -14.65 12.49 11.57
CA LYS A 56 -13.89 12.77 12.81
C LYS A 56 -13.55 11.48 13.54
N ASP A 57 -14.55 10.62 13.75
CA ASP A 57 -14.35 9.33 14.44
C ASP A 57 -13.35 8.45 13.70
N VAL A 58 -13.47 8.37 12.37
CA VAL A 58 -12.52 7.62 11.52
C VAL A 58 -11.11 8.20 11.61
N LYS A 59 -10.98 9.52 11.71
CA LYS A 59 -9.68 10.17 11.89
C LYS A 59 -9.04 9.81 13.24
N GLU A 60 -9.83 9.79 14.30
CA GLU A 60 -9.37 9.37 15.64
C GLU A 60 -8.95 7.90 15.66
N ILE A 61 -9.76 7.02 15.06
CA ILE A 61 -9.42 5.60 14.91
C ILE A 61 -8.11 5.42 14.13
N LYS A 62 -7.93 6.14 13.01
CA LYS A 62 -6.70 6.10 12.23
C LYS A 62 -5.49 6.57 13.03
N LEU A 63 -5.63 7.63 13.81
CA LEU A 63 -4.55 8.14 14.66
C LEU A 63 -4.16 7.11 15.73
N PHE A 64 -5.15 6.55 16.43
CA PHE A 64 -4.93 5.49 17.41
C PHE A 64 -4.21 4.27 16.80
N LEU A 65 -4.67 3.79 15.65
CA LEU A 65 -4.04 2.67 14.96
C LEU A 65 -2.63 3.02 14.50
N PHE A 66 -2.41 4.25 14.02
CA PHE A 66 -1.09 4.71 13.61
C PHE A 66 -0.10 4.65 14.77
N GLU A 67 -0.47 5.16 15.93
CA GLU A 67 0.41 5.19 17.10
C GLU A 67 0.60 3.81 17.73
N ARG A 68 -0.48 3.04 17.88
CA ARG A 68 -0.47 1.80 18.67
C ARG A 68 -0.12 0.55 17.85
N MET A 69 -0.43 0.54 16.57
CA MET A 69 -0.22 -0.61 15.69
C MET A 69 0.89 -0.34 14.66
N TYR A 70 0.74 0.67 13.82
CA TYR A 70 1.68 0.91 12.73
C TYR A 70 3.06 1.41 13.20
N ARG A 71 3.13 2.08 14.35
CA ARG A 71 4.38 2.50 15.01
C ARG A 71 4.88 1.51 16.06
N HIS A 72 4.22 0.37 16.22
CA HIS A 72 4.68 -0.64 17.15
C HIS A 72 6.06 -1.17 16.77
N TRP A 73 6.93 -1.39 17.77
CA TRP A 73 8.32 -1.78 17.52
C TRP A 73 8.50 -3.05 16.66
N LYS A 74 7.60 -4.04 16.79
CA LYS A 74 7.61 -5.24 15.95
C LYS A 74 7.38 -4.90 14.47
N VAL A 75 6.43 -4.02 14.18
CA VAL A 75 6.13 -3.57 12.82
C VAL A 75 7.29 -2.75 12.25
N ASN A 76 7.87 -1.86 13.08
CA ASN A 76 9.04 -1.08 12.68
C ASN A 76 10.26 -1.95 12.34
N ARG A 77 10.48 -3.05 13.09
CA ARG A 77 11.54 -4.00 12.77
C ARG A 77 11.32 -4.67 11.41
N ILE A 78 10.10 -5.15 11.14
CA ILE A 78 9.76 -5.76 9.85
C ILE A 78 9.96 -4.74 8.74
N ARG A 79 9.42 -3.54 8.87
CA ARG A 79 9.56 -2.46 7.90
C ARG A 79 11.03 -2.14 7.60
N PHE A 80 11.84 -1.98 8.63
CA PHE A 80 13.27 -1.71 8.49
C PHE A 80 13.98 -2.81 7.69
N ARG A 81 13.71 -4.09 8.01
CA ARG A 81 14.29 -5.23 7.28
C ARG A 81 13.83 -5.26 5.83
N THR A 82 12.54 -5.06 5.58
CA THR A 82 11.98 -5.05 4.21
C THR A 82 12.54 -3.89 3.39
N SER A 83 12.64 -2.69 3.97
CA SER A 83 13.23 -1.53 3.27
C SER A 83 14.68 -1.84 2.86
N ARG A 84 15.49 -2.36 3.79
CA ARG A 84 16.88 -2.74 3.47
C ARG A 84 16.96 -3.78 2.37
N LEU A 85 16.11 -4.81 2.42
CA LEU A 85 16.07 -5.83 1.38
C LEU A 85 15.82 -5.21 0.00
N VAL A 86 14.83 -4.31 -0.11
CA VAL A 86 14.50 -3.64 -1.38
C VAL A 86 15.63 -2.71 -1.83
N GLU A 87 16.22 -1.95 -0.91
CA GLU A 87 17.37 -1.05 -1.19
C GLU A 87 18.58 -1.83 -1.69
N ASP A 88 18.93 -2.92 -1.02
CA ASP A 88 20.07 -3.76 -1.39
C ASP A 88 19.84 -4.43 -2.75
N MET A 89 18.66 -5.03 -2.98
CA MET A 89 18.32 -5.63 -4.28
C MET A 89 18.38 -4.60 -5.41
N PHE A 90 17.82 -3.42 -5.18
CA PHE A 90 17.86 -2.33 -6.15
C PHE A 90 19.30 -1.94 -6.47
N GLY A 91 20.14 -1.74 -5.46
CA GLY A 91 21.54 -1.40 -5.62
C GLY A 91 22.34 -2.47 -6.39
N ILE A 92 22.12 -3.74 -6.07
CA ILE A 92 22.79 -4.87 -6.75
C ILE A 92 22.40 -4.89 -8.24
N PHE A 93 21.11 -4.87 -8.57
CA PHE A 93 20.65 -4.89 -9.96
C PHE A 93 20.99 -3.62 -10.73
N PHE A 94 21.05 -2.46 -10.06
CA PHE A 94 21.44 -1.22 -10.71
C PHE A 94 22.92 -1.21 -11.10
N ALA A 95 23.77 -1.74 -10.22
CA ALA A 95 25.19 -1.87 -10.50
C ALA A 95 25.48 -2.99 -11.51
N ASN A 96 24.69 -4.07 -11.51
CA ASN A 96 24.89 -5.26 -12.32
C ASN A 96 23.60 -5.69 -13.04
N PRO A 97 23.20 -5.01 -14.13
CA PRO A 97 21.96 -5.32 -14.85
C PRO A 97 21.94 -6.72 -15.49
N ASP A 98 23.09 -7.33 -15.67
CA ASP A 98 23.29 -8.70 -16.15
C ASP A 98 22.87 -9.77 -15.12
N MET A 99 22.68 -9.42 -13.86
CA MET A 99 22.11 -10.29 -12.84
C MET A 99 20.57 -10.39 -12.91
N LEU A 100 19.93 -9.53 -13.70
CA LEU A 100 18.49 -9.64 -13.97
C LEU A 100 18.21 -10.81 -14.93
N PRO A 101 16.97 -11.36 -14.92
CA PRO A 101 16.54 -12.26 -15.99
C PRO A 101 16.76 -11.65 -17.36
N GLU A 102 17.10 -12.47 -18.36
CA GLU A 102 17.59 -12.03 -19.66
C GLU A 102 16.76 -10.92 -20.33
N GLU A 103 15.42 -11.02 -20.25
CA GLU A 103 14.53 -10.01 -20.83
C GLU A 103 14.65 -8.67 -20.10
N TRP A 104 14.64 -8.68 -18.78
CA TRP A 104 14.75 -7.49 -17.95
C TRP A 104 16.13 -6.83 -18.05
N GLY A 105 17.21 -7.66 -18.10
CA GLY A 105 18.57 -7.18 -18.25
C GLY A 105 18.79 -6.47 -19.58
N LYS A 106 18.24 -6.98 -20.67
CA LYS A 106 18.29 -6.35 -22.00
C LYS A 106 17.58 -4.99 -21.98
N ILE A 107 16.37 -4.91 -21.37
CA ILE A 107 15.61 -3.66 -21.30
C ILE A 107 16.35 -2.65 -20.41
N ALA A 108 16.85 -3.06 -19.25
CA ALA A 108 17.58 -2.20 -18.33
C ALA A 108 18.89 -1.62 -18.93
N SER A 109 19.52 -2.36 -19.82
CA SER A 109 20.77 -1.96 -20.48
C SER A 109 20.56 -1.13 -21.74
N ALA A 110 19.34 -1.05 -22.28
CA ALA A 110 19.04 -0.36 -23.54
C ALA A 110 18.90 1.16 -23.40
N GLY A 111 18.81 1.72 -22.19
CA GLY A 111 18.58 3.14 -21.95
C GLY A 111 19.59 3.80 -21.02
N ASP A 112 19.28 5.02 -20.65
CA ASP A 112 20.05 5.80 -19.67
C ASP A 112 19.83 5.28 -18.22
N GLU A 113 20.49 5.91 -17.25
CA GLU A 113 20.36 5.55 -15.83
C GLU A 113 18.94 5.69 -15.30
N THR A 114 18.18 6.67 -15.78
CA THR A 114 16.79 6.89 -15.36
C THR A 114 15.90 5.76 -15.85
N HIS A 115 16.09 5.35 -17.12
CA HIS A 115 15.39 4.20 -17.69
C HIS A 115 15.75 2.91 -16.96
N ARG A 116 17.05 2.67 -16.71
CA ARG A 116 17.54 1.52 -15.92
C ARG A 116 16.88 1.47 -14.53
N ALA A 117 16.91 2.60 -13.79
CA ALA A 117 16.31 2.69 -12.48
C ALA A 117 14.83 2.32 -12.49
N ARG A 118 14.09 2.79 -13.51
CA ARG A 118 12.67 2.50 -13.66
C ARG A 118 12.41 1.02 -13.94
N VAL A 119 13.15 0.42 -14.85
CA VAL A 119 12.99 -1.00 -15.20
C VAL A 119 13.26 -1.90 -13.98
N ILE A 120 14.30 -1.59 -13.22
CA ILE A 120 14.63 -2.35 -12.00
C ILE A 120 13.55 -2.18 -10.93
N ALA A 121 13.06 -0.95 -10.73
CA ALA A 121 11.97 -0.68 -9.80
C ALA A 121 10.70 -1.47 -10.18
N ASP A 122 10.34 -1.48 -11.45
CA ASP A 122 9.19 -2.22 -11.97
C ASP A 122 9.39 -3.75 -11.81
N TYR A 123 10.59 -4.26 -12.02
CA TYR A 123 10.93 -5.68 -11.79
C TYR A 123 10.74 -6.06 -10.32
N ILE A 124 11.31 -5.29 -9.38
CA ILE A 124 11.20 -5.53 -7.94
C ILE A 124 9.74 -5.38 -7.48
N ALA A 125 9.03 -4.37 -7.96
CA ALA A 125 7.62 -4.13 -7.62
C ALA A 125 6.68 -5.24 -8.11
N GLY A 126 7.06 -5.96 -9.17
CA GLY A 126 6.33 -7.13 -9.66
C GLY A 126 6.51 -8.41 -8.85
N MET A 127 7.41 -8.42 -7.86
CA MET A 127 7.67 -9.58 -7.03
C MET A 127 6.61 -9.76 -5.93
N THR A 128 6.29 -11.01 -5.61
CA THR A 128 5.66 -11.32 -4.32
C THR A 128 6.68 -11.27 -3.20
N ASP A 129 6.23 -11.07 -1.95
CA ASP A 129 7.12 -11.01 -0.78
C ASP A 129 8.03 -12.25 -0.69
N GLN A 130 7.47 -13.43 -0.92
CA GLN A 130 8.23 -14.69 -0.89
C GLN A 130 9.26 -14.79 -2.00
N TYR A 131 8.91 -14.32 -3.20
CA TYR A 131 9.84 -14.32 -4.33
C TYR A 131 10.99 -13.33 -4.10
N ALA A 132 10.70 -12.12 -3.64
CA ALA A 132 11.72 -11.13 -3.31
C ALA A 132 12.71 -11.63 -2.25
N LEU A 133 12.21 -12.31 -1.21
CA LEU A 133 13.06 -12.95 -0.20
C LEU A 133 13.96 -14.05 -0.77
N MET A 134 13.41 -14.89 -1.64
CA MET A 134 14.16 -15.95 -2.27
C MET A 134 15.26 -15.41 -3.19
N GLU A 135 14.94 -14.39 -3.97
CA GLU A 135 15.91 -13.72 -4.84
C GLU A 135 16.99 -12.99 -4.03
N TYR A 136 16.60 -12.26 -2.97
CA TYR A 136 17.57 -11.60 -2.10
C TYR A 136 18.57 -12.58 -1.48
N ARG A 137 18.11 -13.74 -1.02
CA ARG A 137 18.99 -14.78 -0.48
C ARG A 137 20.01 -15.29 -1.51
N LYS A 138 19.60 -15.45 -2.76
CA LYS A 138 20.52 -15.85 -3.85
C LYS A 138 21.57 -14.77 -4.14
N LEU A 139 21.19 -13.50 -4.02
CA LEU A 139 22.09 -12.37 -4.29
C LEU A 139 23.04 -12.07 -3.14
N SER A 140 22.60 -12.22 -1.89
CA SER A 140 23.34 -11.76 -0.71
C SER A 140 24.18 -12.84 -0.03
N ASN A 141 24.07 -14.11 -0.40
CA ASN A 141 24.63 -15.24 0.35
C ASN A 141 24.24 -15.24 1.85
N ASP A 142 23.18 -14.55 2.21
CA ASP A 142 22.79 -14.32 3.61
C ASP A 142 21.64 -15.26 4.00
N GLU A 143 21.98 -16.36 4.68
CA GLU A 143 21.00 -17.32 5.23
C GLU A 143 20.20 -16.75 6.42
N THR A 144 20.50 -15.53 6.87
CA THR A 144 19.94 -14.95 8.11
C THR A 144 18.56 -14.28 7.96
N PHE A 145 18.05 -14.12 6.74
CA PHE A 145 16.72 -13.58 6.51
C PHE A 145 15.63 -14.64 6.65
N HIS A 146 15.20 -14.86 7.90
CA HIS A 146 13.97 -15.57 8.24
C HIS A 146 12.93 -14.56 8.75
N PHE A 147 11.70 -14.63 8.25
CA PHE A 147 10.55 -13.92 8.82
C PHE A 147 9.87 -14.78 9.86
#